data_d796106a212493c367d29ab3667610db
#
_entry.id   d796106a212493c367d29ab3667610db
#
_cell.length_a   1.000
_cell.length_b   1.000
_cell.length_c   1.000
_cell.angle_alpha   90.00
_cell.angle_beta   90.00
_cell.angle_gamma   90.00
#
_symmetry.space_group_name_H-M   'P 1'
#
loop_
_entity.id
_entity.type
_entity.pdbx_description
1 polymer ?
#
loop_
_entity_poly.entity_id
_entity_poly.type
_entity_poly.pdbx_seq_one_letter_code
_entity_poly.pdbx_strand_id
1 'polypeptide(L)'
;MPNIKKIGRFCPTDDEGYIINDAHIEKVQPIFMEVIQEIKNTCCELLQDDLHSVYIRGSIPRGIGIEGIADIDVIIVVRKDPKLIDLSWRKKLEVQSLQKFSCITGVELSFYSEKEVINSKSFSFISFMTQTHGVCIFGQDVTLSLPKYKVSEELAYEHLIQLRKQIGQAREELIHNKGVDDIVDCCRWIMKIIIRSGLALTIEREGLYSRDLYPAYELFSKHFPEQEKNMRKALQYIIEPINDINEILLFLSTFGEWLIERADAFLNTIDN
;
A
#
# COMPACT_ATOMS: atom_id res chain seq x y z
N MET A 1 -12.87 -19.32 13.43
CA MET A 1 -12.07 -18.78 12.30
C MET A 1 -12.74 -17.50 11.86
N PRO A 2 -11.99 -16.40 11.67
CA PRO A 2 -12.56 -15.14 11.21
C PRO A 2 -13.30 -15.32 9.89
N ASN A 3 -14.42 -14.63 9.75
CA ASN A 3 -15.20 -14.66 8.51
C ASN A 3 -14.50 -13.78 7.47
N ILE A 4 -13.73 -14.38 6.56
CA ILE A 4 -13.05 -13.69 5.49
C ILE A 4 -14.13 -13.22 4.49
N LYS A 5 -14.38 -11.90 4.46
CA LYS A 5 -15.27 -11.31 3.47
C LYS A 5 -14.57 -11.26 2.11
N LYS A 6 -15.24 -11.73 1.07
CA LYS A 6 -14.79 -11.67 -0.33
C LYS A 6 -14.96 -10.24 -0.88
N ILE A 7 -14.16 -9.31 -0.37
CA ILE A 7 -14.23 -7.89 -0.73
C ILE A 7 -13.01 -7.52 -1.58
N GLY A 8 -13.21 -6.64 -2.54
CA GLY A 8 -12.18 -6.12 -3.42
C GLY A 8 -12.35 -6.61 -4.85
N ARG A 9 -11.50 -6.06 -5.73
CA ARG A 9 -11.50 -6.35 -7.16
C ARG A 9 -10.11 -6.19 -7.74
N PHE A 10 -9.89 -6.77 -8.91
CA PHE A 10 -8.73 -6.43 -9.73
C PHE A 10 -8.87 -5.01 -10.28
N CYS A 11 -7.72 -4.36 -10.53
CA CYS A 11 -7.72 -3.05 -11.17
C CYS A 11 -8.34 -3.17 -12.56
N PRO A 12 -9.29 -2.30 -12.93
CA PRO A 12 -9.84 -2.30 -14.28
C PRO A 12 -8.78 -1.87 -15.29
N THR A 13 -8.89 -2.38 -16.51
CA THR A 13 -8.03 -2.01 -17.63
C THR A 13 -8.87 -1.53 -18.82
N ASP A 14 -8.28 -0.67 -19.66
CA ASP A 14 -8.86 -0.31 -20.94
C ASP A 14 -8.65 -1.41 -22.00
N ASP A 15 -9.19 -1.21 -23.21
CA ASP A 15 -9.09 -2.17 -24.31
C ASP A 15 -7.64 -2.41 -24.77
N GLU A 16 -6.71 -1.49 -24.46
CA GLU A 16 -5.27 -1.62 -24.72
C GLU A 16 -4.51 -2.28 -23.57
N GLY A 17 -5.19 -2.60 -22.46
CA GLY A 17 -4.62 -3.24 -21.26
C GLY A 17 -3.95 -2.28 -20.28
N TYR A 18 -4.15 -0.96 -20.40
CA TYR A 18 -3.67 0.00 -19.41
C TYR A 18 -4.60 0.04 -18.20
N ILE A 19 -4.03 0.11 -17.01
CA ILE A 19 -4.77 0.23 -15.76
C ILE A 19 -5.53 1.55 -15.73
N ILE A 20 -6.83 1.46 -15.49
CA ILE A 20 -7.71 2.63 -15.29
C ILE A 20 -7.73 2.96 -13.81
N ASN A 21 -7.50 4.25 -13.49
CA ASN A 21 -7.69 4.73 -12.13
C ASN A 21 -9.18 4.73 -11.78
N ASP A 22 -9.57 3.86 -10.87
CA ASP A 22 -10.96 3.73 -10.41
C ASP A 22 -11.30 4.59 -9.19
N ALA A 23 -10.34 5.37 -8.68
CA ALA A 23 -10.55 6.34 -7.63
C ALA A 23 -11.03 7.68 -8.20
N HIS A 24 -11.96 8.35 -7.49
CA HIS A 24 -12.47 9.66 -7.87
C HIS A 24 -12.96 10.42 -6.64
N ILE A 25 -12.83 11.76 -6.64
CA ILE A 25 -13.25 12.57 -5.49
C ILE A 25 -14.76 12.45 -5.20
N GLU A 26 -15.57 12.30 -6.24
CA GLU A 26 -17.04 12.13 -6.10
C GLU A 26 -17.44 10.79 -5.46
N LYS A 27 -16.53 9.81 -5.41
CA LYS A 27 -16.77 8.53 -4.72
C LYS A 27 -16.47 8.59 -3.23
N VAL A 28 -15.83 9.67 -2.77
CA VAL A 28 -15.54 9.88 -1.34
C VAL A 28 -16.83 10.10 -0.60
N GLN A 29 -17.10 9.26 0.39
CA GLN A 29 -18.30 9.42 1.22
C GLN A 29 -18.18 10.69 2.08
N PRO A 30 -19.29 11.43 2.31
CA PRO A 30 -19.28 12.70 3.04
C PRO A 30 -18.59 12.66 4.40
N ILE A 31 -18.70 11.53 5.11
CA ILE A 31 -18.11 11.33 6.44
C ILE A 31 -16.58 11.48 6.46
N PHE A 32 -15.90 11.20 5.34
CA PHE A 32 -14.44 11.33 5.23
C PHE A 32 -13.98 12.72 4.75
N MET A 33 -14.89 13.55 4.24
CA MET A 33 -14.51 14.81 3.61
C MET A 33 -13.89 15.80 4.59
N GLU A 34 -14.37 15.85 5.84
CA GLU A 34 -13.85 16.80 6.83
C GLU A 34 -12.39 16.50 7.19
N VAL A 35 -12.06 15.24 7.45
CA VAL A 35 -10.67 14.86 7.76
C VAL A 35 -9.75 15.05 6.56
N ILE A 36 -10.19 14.75 5.34
CA ILE A 36 -9.42 15.00 4.12
C ILE A 36 -9.13 16.49 3.96
N GLN A 37 -10.14 17.34 4.19
CA GLN A 37 -9.99 18.79 4.09
C GLN A 37 -9.03 19.34 5.15
N GLU A 38 -9.09 18.82 6.38
CA GLU A 38 -8.17 19.22 7.46
C GLU A 38 -6.73 18.86 7.12
N ILE A 39 -6.48 17.62 6.68
CA ILE A 39 -5.13 17.19 6.25
C ILE A 39 -4.63 18.08 5.12
N LYS A 40 -5.45 18.31 4.10
CA LYS A 40 -5.09 19.20 2.97
C LYS A 40 -4.74 20.61 3.46
N ASN A 41 -5.56 21.21 4.30
CA ASN A 41 -5.33 22.58 4.80
C ASN A 41 -4.04 22.67 5.62
N THR A 42 -3.78 21.68 6.48
CA THR A 42 -2.55 21.61 7.27
C THR A 42 -1.31 21.50 6.37
N CYS A 43 -1.37 20.65 5.32
CA CYS A 43 -0.28 20.58 4.34
C CYS A 43 -0.05 21.92 3.64
N CYS A 44 -1.11 22.61 3.22
CA CYS A 44 -1.00 23.93 2.58
C CYS A 44 -0.38 24.98 3.51
N GLU A 45 -0.79 25.00 4.77
CA GLU A 45 -0.33 25.98 5.77
C GLU A 45 1.16 25.77 6.13
N LEU A 46 1.55 24.49 6.36
CA LEU A 46 2.89 24.20 6.89
C LEU A 46 3.95 24.04 5.80
N LEU A 47 3.60 23.60 4.60
CA LEU A 47 4.54 23.44 3.50
C LEU A 47 4.62 24.65 2.57
N GLN A 48 3.57 25.47 2.50
CA GLN A 48 3.53 26.71 1.71
C GLN A 48 4.09 26.53 0.28
N ASP A 49 5.13 27.29 -0.07
CA ASP A 49 5.78 27.27 -1.39
C ASP A 49 6.48 25.94 -1.69
N ASP A 50 6.80 25.14 -0.68
CA ASP A 50 7.40 23.81 -0.89
C ASP A 50 6.36 22.75 -1.29
N LEU A 51 5.06 23.01 -1.09
CA LEU A 51 4.01 22.11 -1.53
C LEU A 51 3.80 22.20 -3.04
N HIS A 52 3.84 21.05 -3.74
CA HIS A 52 3.46 20.96 -5.14
C HIS A 52 2.01 20.51 -5.28
N SER A 53 1.68 19.33 -4.74
CA SER A 53 0.32 18.76 -4.83
C SER A 53 0.07 17.72 -3.73
N VAL A 54 -1.20 17.45 -3.47
CA VAL A 54 -1.67 16.47 -2.48
C VAL A 54 -2.64 15.51 -3.14
N TYR A 55 -2.42 14.22 -2.92
CA TYR A 55 -3.27 13.14 -3.41
C TYR A 55 -3.78 12.29 -2.27
N ILE A 56 -5.01 11.83 -2.38
CA ILE A 56 -5.54 10.74 -1.56
C ILE A 56 -5.61 9.47 -2.40
N ARG A 57 -5.39 8.33 -1.77
CA ARG A 57 -5.48 7.01 -2.41
C ARG A 57 -6.14 5.99 -1.47
N GLY A 58 -6.23 4.73 -1.89
CA GLY A 58 -6.76 3.65 -1.06
C GLY A 58 -8.25 3.42 -1.23
N SER A 59 -8.90 2.91 -0.18
CA SER A 59 -10.31 2.49 -0.23
C SER A 59 -11.29 3.67 -0.30
N ILE A 60 -10.95 4.78 0.35
CA ILE A 60 -11.85 5.94 0.48
C ILE A 60 -12.14 6.58 -0.88
N PRO A 61 -11.17 7.01 -1.71
CA PRO A 61 -11.47 7.61 -3.00
C PRO A 61 -12.00 6.61 -4.04
N ARG A 62 -11.94 5.31 -3.76
CA ARG A 62 -12.58 4.26 -4.58
C ARG A 62 -14.05 4.01 -4.19
N GLY A 63 -14.56 4.68 -3.16
CA GLY A 63 -15.94 4.55 -2.68
C GLY A 63 -16.21 3.26 -1.88
N ILE A 64 -15.17 2.57 -1.43
CA ILE A 64 -15.25 1.31 -0.66
C ILE A 64 -14.67 1.45 0.76
N GLY A 65 -14.37 2.68 1.19
CA GLY A 65 -14.00 2.97 2.57
C GLY A 65 -15.13 2.64 3.54
N ILE A 66 -14.79 1.98 4.64
CA ILE A 66 -15.75 1.61 5.69
C ILE A 66 -15.49 2.51 6.89
N GLU A 67 -16.52 3.19 7.36
CA GLU A 67 -16.48 4.02 8.55
C GLU A 67 -15.95 3.24 9.76
N GLY A 68 -15.01 3.83 10.51
CA GLY A 68 -14.40 3.22 11.68
C GLY A 68 -13.42 2.06 11.37
N ILE A 69 -13.14 1.79 10.08
CA ILE A 69 -12.20 0.74 9.66
C ILE A 69 -11.18 1.28 8.64
N ALA A 70 -11.59 2.20 7.76
CA ALA A 70 -10.72 2.72 6.72
C ALA A 70 -9.61 3.61 7.28
N ASP A 71 -8.46 3.55 6.66
CA ASP A 71 -7.34 4.49 6.81
C ASP A 71 -7.35 5.53 5.67
N ILE A 72 -6.68 6.66 5.89
CA ILE A 72 -6.44 7.67 4.86
C ILE A 72 -4.97 7.61 4.44
N ASP A 73 -4.74 7.18 3.22
CA ASP A 73 -3.43 7.22 2.59
C ASP A 73 -3.28 8.53 1.79
N VAL A 74 -2.26 9.32 2.11
CA VAL A 74 -1.98 10.61 1.45
C VAL A 74 -0.59 10.60 0.83
N ILE A 75 -0.51 10.94 -0.45
CA ILE A 75 0.75 11.24 -1.14
C ILE A 75 0.89 12.76 -1.22
N ILE A 76 1.96 13.28 -0.64
CA ILE A 76 2.28 14.69 -0.63
C ILE A 76 3.50 14.90 -1.51
N VAL A 77 3.30 15.58 -2.64
CA VAL A 77 4.38 15.92 -3.57
C VAL A 77 4.93 17.28 -3.19
N VAL A 78 6.22 17.35 -2.97
CA VAL A 78 6.93 18.58 -2.61
C VAL A 78 7.97 18.95 -3.68
N ARG A 79 8.27 20.26 -3.79
CA ARG A 79 9.21 20.78 -4.81
C ARG A 79 10.68 20.49 -4.51
N LYS A 80 11.00 20.27 -3.23
CA LYS A 80 12.35 19.96 -2.74
C LYS A 80 12.45 18.50 -2.31
N ASP A 81 13.67 18.03 -2.06
CA ASP A 81 13.87 16.75 -1.37
C ASP A 81 13.17 16.80 0.02
N PRO A 82 12.30 15.85 0.35
CA PRO A 82 11.63 15.80 1.66
C PRO A 82 12.58 15.85 2.86
N LYS A 83 13.82 15.38 2.69
CA LYS A 83 14.86 15.43 3.74
C LYS A 83 15.30 16.86 4.08
N LEU A 84 15.00 17.84 3.24
CA LEU A 84 15.34 19.25 3.42
C LEU A 84 14.17 20.06 3.97
N ILE A 85 13.04 19.43 4.27
CA ILE A 85 11.81 20.05 4.76
C ILE A 85 11.57 19.63 6.20
N ASP A 86 11.14 20.58 7.05
CA ASP A 86 10.71 20.23 8.40
C ASP A 86 9.37 19.49 8.36
N LEU A 87 9.42 18.20 8.62
CA LEU A 87 8.28 17.29 8.69
C LEU A 87 7.98 16.83 10.13
N SER A 88 8.53 17.52 11.15
CA SER A 88 8.34 17.17 12.57
C SER A 88 6.88 17.17 13.01
N TRP A 89 6.02 17.95 12.34
CA TRP A 89 4.58 18.05 12.58
C TRP A 89 3.79 16.81 12.08
N ARG A 90 4.37 15.99 11.18
CA ARG A 90 3.70 14.85 10.56
C ARG A 90 3.05 13.93 11.59
N LYS A 91 3.84 13.43 12.54
CA LYS A 91 3.34 12.48 13.55
C LYS A 91 2.24 13.09 14.44
N LYS A 92 2.36 14.39 14.72
CA LYS A 92 1.33 15.11 15.49
C LYS A 92 0.00 15.18 14.71
N LEU A 93 0.05 15.49 13.42
CA LEU A 93 -1.16 15.54 12.58
C LEU A 93 -1.82 14.15 12.48
N GLU A 94 -1.04 13.08 12.25
CA GLU A 94 -1.55 11.70 12.21
C GLU A 94 -2.31 11.36 13.51
N VAL A 95 -1.70 11.62 14.68
CA VAL A 95 -2.31 11.35 16.00
C VAL A 95 -3.53 12.21 16.26
N GLN A 96 -3.46 13.52 15.97
CA GLN A 96 -4.58 14.45 16.19
C GLN A 96 -5.78 14.09 15.31
N SER A 97 -5.54 13.69 14.06
CA SER A 97 -6.62 13.26 13.17
C SER A 97 -7.36 12.04 13.71
N LEU A 98 -6.65 11.05 14.26
CA LEU A 98 -7.26 9.89 14.88
C LEU A 98 -8.05 10.21 16.16
N GLN A 99 -7.59 11.17 16.93
CA GLN A 99 -8.30 11.62 18.13
C GLN A 99 -9.59 12.40 17.80
N LYS A 100 -9.58 13.14 16.68
CA LYS A 100 -10.69 14.00 16.27
C LYS A 100 -11.74 13.27 15.44
N PHE A 101 -11.33 12.34 14.58
CA PHE A 101 -12.20 11.71 13.58
C PHE A 101 -12.34 10.20 13.85
N SER A 102 -13.45 9.80 14.43
CA SER A 102 -13.75 8.37 14.71
C SER A 102 -14.09 7.54 13.46
N CYS A 103 -14.28 8.21 12.32
CA CYS A 103 -14.60 7.52 11.05
C CYS A 103 -13.38 6.81 10.41
N ILE A 104 -12.16 7.05 10.90
CA ILE A 104 -10.92 6.46 10.39
C ILE A 104 -10.14 5.75 11.49
N THR A 105 -9.27 4.79 11.10
CA THR A 105 -8.38 4.06 12.00
C THR A 105 -6.90 4.40 11.79
N GLY A 106 -6.57 5.14 10.75
CA GLY A 106 -5.20 5.53 10.43
C GLY A 106 -5.12 6.72 9.48
N VAL A 107 -4.01 7.42 9.55
CA VAL A 107 -3.59 8.42 8.54
C VAL A 107 -2.14 8.12 8.21
N GLU A 108 -1.85 7.89 6.93
CA GLU A 108 -0.49 7.70 6.42
C GLU A 108 -0.14 8.87 5.51
N LEU A 109 0.84 9.68 5.93
CA LEU A 109 1.35 10.81 5.14
C LEU A 109 2.70 10.42 4.51
N SER A 110 2.73 10.24 3.21
CA SER A 110 3.94 9.88 2.46
C SER A 110 4.41 11.06 1.63
N PHE A 111 5.69 11.46 1.80
CA PHE A 111 6.28 12.63 1.16
C PHE A 111 7.27 12.20 0.08
N TYR A 112 7.12 12.79 -1.11
CA TYR A 112 7.99 12.56 -2.26
C TYR A 112 8.32 13.88 -2.95
N SER A 113 9.53 14.01 -3.47
CA SER A 113 9.84 15.14 -4.34
C SER A 113 9.11 15.00 -5.69
N GLU A 114 8.78 16.14 -6.31
CA GLU A 114 8.25 16.17 -7.67
C GLU A 114 9.12 15.35 -8.63
N LYS A 115 10.45 15.45 -8.49
CA LYS A 115 11.41 14.71 -9.32
C LYS A 115 11.29 13.18 -9.16
N GLU A 116 11.02 12.69 -7.95
CA GLU A 116 10.81 11.25 -7.71
C GLU A 116 9.51 10.75 -8.35
N VAL A 117 8.46 11.57 -8.30
CA VAL A 117 7.14 11.19 -8.86
C VAL A 117 7.12 11.29 -10.38
N ILE A 118 7.76 12.32 -10.98
CA ILE A 118 7.73 12.55 -12.44
C ILE A 118 8.90 11.85 -13.17
N ASN A 119 9.68 11.00 -12.47
CA ASN A 119 10.79 10.30 -13.10
C ASN A 119 10.29 9.34 -14.22
N SER A 120 10.56 9.73 -15.48
CA SER A 120 10.10 9.01 -16.67
C SER A 120 11.12 8.02 -17.25
N LYS A 121 12.31 7.87 -16.61
CA LYS A 121 13.41 7.09 -17.20
C LYS A 121 13.32 5.58 -16.91
N SER A 122 12.61 5.20 -15.87
CA SER A 122 12.40 3.82 -15.44
C SER A 122 11.06 3.69 -14.73
N PHE A 123 10.57 2.47 -14.54
CA PHE A 123 9.41 2.22 -13.70
C PHE A 123 9.65 2.80 -12.30
N SER A 124 8.65 3.48 -11.77
CA SER A 124 8.65 4.01 -10.41
C SER A 124 7.35 3.63 -9.74
N PHE A 125 7.43 2.93 -8.61
CA PHE A 125 6.25 2.49 -7.90
C PHE A 125 5.39 3.65 -7.39
N ILE A 126 6.02 4.77 -6.98
CA ILE A 126 5.27 5.96 -6.56
C ILE A 126 4.56 6.64 -7.73
N SER A 127 5.20 6.74 -8.89
CA SER A 127 4.57 7.25 -10.12
C SER A 127 3.39 6.37 -10.53
N PHE A 128 3.60 5.05 -10.53
CA PHE A 128 2.55 4.06 -10.77
C PHE A 128 1.36 4.25 -9.80
N MET A 129 1.63 4.32 -8.49
CA MET A 129 0.58 4.49 -7.48
C MET A 129 -0.16 5.81 -7.61
N THR A 130 0.54 6.90 -7.92
CA THR A 130 -0.07 8.22 -8.10
C THR A 130 -0.97 8.22 -9.33
N GLN A 131 -0.51 7.65 -10.46
CA GLN A 131 -1.27 7.59 -11.72
C GLN A 131 -2.49 6.69 -11.64
N THR A 132 -2.35 5.50 -11.04
CA THR A 132 -3.38 4.45 -11.12
C THR A 132 -4.33 4.41 -9.92
N HIS A 133 -3.98 5.08 -8.82
CA HIS A 133 -4.74 5.02 -7.57
C HIS A 133 -4.89 6.37 -6.88
N GLY A 134 -4.20 7.41 -7.33
CA GLY A 134 -4.22 8.74 -6.72
C GLY A 134 -5.38 9.60 -7.22
N VAL A 135 -5.93 10.42 -6.33
CA VAL A 135 -6.87 11.51 -6.67
C VAL A 135 -6.25 12.81 -6.17
N CYS A 136 -5.92 13.71 -7.10
CA CYS A 136 -5.41 15.03 -6.76
C CYS A 136 -6.49 15.85 -6.05
N ILE A 137 -6.19 16.31 -4.83
CA ILE A 137 -7.10 17.13 -4.02
C ILE A 137 -6.59 18.57 -3.83
N PHE A 138 -5.33 18.83 -4.20
CA PHE A 138 -4.71 20.15 -4.18
C PHE A 138 -3.51 20.25 -5.11
N GLY A 139 -3.30 21.41 -5.69
CA GLY A 139 -2.14 21.77 -6.49
C GLY A 139 -2.23 21.33 -7.96
N GLN A 140 -1.08 21.23 -8.61
CA GLN A 140 -1.01 20.80 -10.01
C GLN A 140 -1.03 19.27 -10.07
N ASP A 141 -1.93 18.73 -10.89
CA ASP A 141 -2.05 17.28 -11.07
C ASP A 141 -0.89 16.73 -11.91
N VAL A 142 0.05 16.04 -11.27
CA VAL A 142 1.21 15.43 -11.94
C VAL A 142 0.83 14.23 -12.81
N THR A 143 -0.36 13.64 -12.61
CA THR A 143 -0.79 12.46 -13.39
C THR A 143 -0.89 12.77 -14.86
N LEU A 144 -1.13 14.02 -15.23
CA LEU A 144 -1.14 14.49 -16.64
C LEU A 144 0.22 14.35 -17.32
N SER A 145 1.31 14.27 -16.56
CA SER A 145 2.69 14.13 -17.04
C SER A 145 3.24 12.72 -16.88
N LEU A 146 2.48 11.82 -16.25
CA LEU A 146 2.90 10.44 -16.02
C LEU A 146 2.49 9.53 -17.19
N PRO A 147 3.25 8.48 -17.48
CA PRO A 147 2.86 7.48 -18.46
C PRO A 147 1.64 6.69 -17.98
N LYS A 148 0.91 6.11 -18.92
CA LYS A 148 -0.06 5.05 -18.60
C LYS A 148 0.70 3.77 -18.26
N TYR A 149 0.16 2.98 -17.33
CA TYR A 149 0.79 1.75 -16.86
C TYR A 149 -0.05 0.53 -17.21
N LYS A 150 0.63 -0.53 -17.62
CA LYS A 150 0.04 -1.88 -17.74
C LYS A 150 0.44 -2.72 -16.54
N VAL A 151 -0.24 -3.82 -16.36
CA VAL A 151 0.24 -4.88 -15.46
C VAL A 151 1.47 -5.52 -16.12
N SER A 152 2.63 -5.47 -15.45
CA SER A 152 3.92 -5.80 -16.05
C SER A 152 4.87 -6.49 -15.07
N GLU A 153 5.96 -7.02 -15.60
CA GLU A 153 7.03 -7.61 -14.80
C GLU A 153 7.70 -6.61 -13.86
N GLU A 154 7.85 -5.34 -14.31
CA GLU A 154 8.43 -4.30 -13.46
C GLU A 154 7.58 -4.06 -12.21
N LEU A 155 6.24 -4.16 -12.34
CA LEU A 155 5.35 -4.07 -11.20
C LEU A 155 5.53 -5.26 -10.24
N ALA A 156 5.72 -6.47 -10.77
CA ALA A 156 6.04 -7.64 -9.96
C ALA A 156 7.41 -7.49 -9.28
N TYR A 157 8.43 -7.05 -10.03
CA TYR A 157 9.77 -6.78 -9.52
C TYR A 157 9.75 -5.85 -8.31
N GLU A 158 9.05 -4.72 -8.38
CA GLU A 158 8.95 -3.73 -7.30
C GLU A 158 8.32 -4.31 -6.01
N HIS A 159 7.39 -5.25 -6.15
CA HIS A 159 6.84 -5.94 -4.99
C HIS A 159 7.77 -6.99 -4.39
N LEU A 160 8.63 -7.59 -5.19
CA LEU A 160 9.45 -8.72 -4.78
C LEU A 160 10.85 -8.33 -4.32
N ILE A 161 11.46 -7.31 -4.93
CA ILE A 161 12.86 -6.92 -4.66
C ILE A 161 13.11 -6.56 -3.18
N GLN A 162 12.12 -6.03 -2.49
CA GLN A 162 12.24 -5.64 -1.08
C GLN A 162 11.76 -6.73 -0.10
N LEU A 163 11.18 -7.83 -0.58
CA LEU A 163 10.52 -8.82 0.27
C LEU A 163 11.45 -9.39 1.36
N ARG A 164 12.65 -9.81 0.98
CA ARG A 164 13.66 -10.35 1.93
C ARG A 164 13.99 -9.34 3.03
N LYS A 165 14.22 -8.08 2.64
CA LYS A 165 14.51 -7.00 3.58
C LYS A 165 13.33 -6.72 4.52
N GLN A 166 12.11 -6.69 3.98
CA GLN A 166 10.91 -6.43 4.77
C GLN A 166 10.60 -7.55 5.76
N ILE A 167 10.79 -8.81 5.38
CA ILE A 167 10.66 -9.95 6.31
C ILE A 167 11.76 -9.88 7.39
N GLY A 168 12.99 -9.54 7.03
CA GLY A 168 14.07 -9.34 7.99
C GLY A 168 13.74 -8.21 8.99
N GLN A 169 13.27 -7.07 8.49
CA GLN A 169 12.84 -5.95 9.33
C GLN A 169 11.70 -6.36 10.29
N ALA A 170 10.70 -7.07 9.81
CA ALA A 170 9.60 -7.54 10.66
C ALA A 170 10.10 -8.48 11.78
N ARG A 171 11.06 -9.36 11.50
CA ARG A 171 11.67 -10.23 12.53
C ARG A 171 12.40 -9.42 13.59
N GLU A 172 13.19 -8.44 13.18
CA GLU A 172 13.91 -7.55 14.10
C GLU A 172 12.93 -6.73 14.97
N GLU A 173 11.89 -6.16 14.36
CA GLU A 173 10.86 -5.41 15.08
C GLU A 173 10.13 -6.31 16.09
N LEU A 174 9.71 -7.52 15.71
CA LEU A 174 9.02 -8.46 16.60
C LEU A 174 9.89 -8.87 17.81
N ILE A 175 11.20 -9.04 17.61
CA ILE A 175 12.13 -9.38 18.69
C ILE A 175 12.30 -8.22 19.68
N HIS A 176 12.30 -6.99 19.19
CA HIS A 176 12.59 -5.80 20.00
C HIS A 176 11.33 -5.08 20.52
N ASN A 177 10.16 -5.30 19.90
CA ASN A 177 8.91 -4.70 20.34
C ASN A 177 8.46 -5.28 21.68
N LYS A 178 8.05 -4.37 22.58
CA LYS A 178 7.56 -4.72 23.92
C LYS A 178 6.07 -4.42 24.10
N GLY A 179 5.50 -3.59 23.23
CA GLY A 179 4.10 -3.20 23.25
C GLY A 179 3.23 -4.17 22.44
N VAL A 180 2.06 -4.53 22.97
CA VAL A 180 1.10 -5.39 22.24
C VAL A 180 0.67 -4.72 20.94
N ASP A 181 0.44 -3.42 20.96
CA ASP A 181 -0.01 -2.66 19.79
C ASP A 181 1.07 -2.65 18.70
N ASP A 182 2.35 -2.48 19.07
CA ASP A 182 3.47 -2.52 18.11
C ASP A 182 3.60 -3.90 17.44
N ILE A 183 3.40 -4.99 18.22
CA ILE A 183 3.42 -6.36 17.69
C ILE A 183 2.27 -6.58 16.71
N VAL A 184 1.07 -6.14 17.07
CA VAL A 184 -0.15 -6.25 16.26
C VAL A 184 0.01 -5.47 14.94
N ASP A 185 0.57 -4.28 14.99
CA ASP A 185 0.79 -3.44 13.81
C ASP A 185 1.88 -4.03 12.89
N CYS A 186 2.98 -4.51 13.45
CA CYS A 186 4.00 -5.24 12.71
C CYS A 186 3.41 -6.50 12.04
N CYS A 187 2.59 -7.27 12.77
CA CYS A 187 1.90 -8.44 12.22
C CYS A 187 1.03 -8.05 11.02
N ARG A 188 0.16 -7.04 11.13
CA ARG A 188 -0.68 -6.58 10.02
C ARG A 188 0.13 -6.13 8.83
N TRP A 189 1.16 -5.34 9.08
CA TRP A 189 2.02 -4.80 8.03
C TRP A 189 2.69 -5.90 7.21
N ILE A 190 3.38 -6.83 7.89
CA ILE A 190 4.13 -7.87 7.18
C ILE A 190 3.21 -8.87 6.46
N MET A 191 2.03 -9.17 7.02
CA MET A 191 1.07 -10.05 6.34
C MET A 191 0.49 -9.38 5.07
N LYS A 192 0.27 -8.06 5.06
CA LYS A 192 -0.10 -7.32 3.83
C LYS A 192 1.01 -7.42 2.77
N ILE A 193 2.27 -7.33 3.17
CA ILE A 193 3.42 -7.51 2.27
C ILE A 193 3.42 -8.92 1.67
N ILE A 194 3.29 -9.95 2.49
CA ILE A 194 3.26 -11.36 2.07
C ILE A 194 2.16 -11.60 1.02
N ILE A 195 0.94 -11.10 1.24
CA ILE A 195 -0.16 -11.30 0.29
C ILE A 195 0.13 -10.57 -1.03
N ARG A 196 0.64 -9.35 -0.99
CA ARG A 196 0.98 -8.57 -2.20
C ARG A 196 2.14 -9.18 -2.97
N SER A 197 3.15 -9.71 -2.27
CA SER A 197 4.26 -10.42 -2.90
C SER A 197 3.81 -11.76 -3.50
N GLY A 198 2.86 -12.45 -2.85
CA GLY A 198 2.24 -13.65 -3.43
C GLY A 198 1.50 -13.33 -4.73
N LEU A 199 0.72 -12.24 -4.78
CA LEU A 199 0.10 -11.78 -6.02
C LEU A 199 1.15 -11.48 -7.10
N ALA A 200 2.26 -10.83 -6.73
CA ALA A 200 3.31 -10.44 -7.65
C ALA A 200 3.88 -11.64 -8.43
N LEU A 201 4.02 -12.81 -7.80
CA LEU A 201 4.45 -14.05 -8.45
C LEU A 201 3.48 -14.57 -9.53
N THR A 202 2.27 -14.04 -9.62
CA THR A 202 1.24 -14.45 -10.59
C THR A 202 0.99 -13.43 -11.70
N ILE A 203 1.52 -12.21 -11.56
CA ILE A 203 1.28 -11.07 -12.45
C ILE A 203 1.59 -11.40 -13.90
N GLU A 204 2.77 -11.97 -14.17
CA GLU A 204 3.21 -12.32 -15.53
C GLU A 204 2.26 -13.29 -16.22
N ARG A 205 1.73 -14.27 -15.49
CA ARG A 205 0.87 -15.32 -16.03
C ARG A 205 -0.56 -14.87 -16.29
N GLU A 206 -1.08 -14.02 -15.43
CA GLU A 206 -2.51 -13.65 -15.44
C GLU A 206 -2.75 -12.24 -16.00
N GLY A 207 -1.75 -11.37 -16.03
CA GLY A 207 -1.92 -9.97 -16.43
C GLY A 207 -2.91 -9.21 -15.53
N LEU A 208 -3.08 -9.65 -14.28
CA LEU A 208 -4.01 -9.09 -13.30
C LEU A 208 -3.28 -8.48 -12.12
N TYR A 209 -3.75 -7.33 -11.67
CA TYR A 209 -3.23 -6.66 -10.48
C TYR A 209 -4.36 -6.19 -9.57
N SER A 210 -4.11 -6.25 -8.26
CA SER A 210 -5.02 -5.74 -7.24
C SER A 210 -4.28 -5.16 -6.04
N ARG A 211 -4.80 -4.08 -5.51
CA ARG A 211 -4.41 -3.58 -4.18
C ARG A 211 -5.22 -4.22 -3.06
N ASP A 212 -6.33 -4.86 -3.41
CA ASP A 212 -7.23 -5.50 -2.46
C ASP A 212 -6.72 -6.90 -2.11
N LEU A 213 -6.75 -7.23 -0.83
CA LEU A 213 -6.08 -8.42 -0.31
C LEU A 213 -6.79 -9.73 -0.68
N TYR A 214 -8.13 -9.72 -0.76
CA TYR A 214 -8.87 -10.93 -1.07
C TYR A 214 -8.64 -11.41 -2.51
N PRO A 215 -8.76 -10.57 -3.56
CA PRO A 215 -8.39 -10.96 -4.92
C PRO A 215 -6.93 -11.42 -5.05
N ALA A 216 -6.01 -10.78 -4.33
CA ALA A 216 -4.60 -11.17 -4.31
C ALA A 216 -4.41 -12.57 -3.72
N TYR A 217 -5.05 -12.87 -2.57
CA TYR A 217 -5.08 -14.19 -1.97
C TYR A 217 -5.69 -15.24 -2.91
N GLU A 218 -6.84 -14.93 -3.52
CA GLU A 218 -7.56 -15.87 -4.38
C GLU A 218 -6.74 -16.25 -5.61
N LEU A 219 -6.11 -15.27 -6.26
CA LEU A 219 -5.28 -15.51 -7.43
C LEU A 219 -4.01 -16.29 -7.08
N PHE A 220 -3.33 -15.93 -5.99
CA PHE A 220 -2.18 -16.70 -5.50
C PHE A 220 -2.57 -18.16 -5.23
N SER A 221 -3.68 -18.39 -4.54
CA SER A 221 -4.14 -19.73 -4.15
C SER A 221 -4.50 -20.62 -5.35
N LYS A 222 -4.94 -19.99 -6.46
CA LYS A 222 -5.17 -20.68 -7.74
C LYS A 222 -3.88 -21.25 -8.33
N HIS A 223 -2.77 -20.50 -8.22
CA HIS A 223 -1.47 -20.87 -8.79
C HIS A 223 -0.59 -21.73 -7.87
N PHE A 224 -0.78 -21.59 -6.56
CA PHE A 224 -0.02 -22.29 -5.52
C PHE A 224 -0.98 -22.96 -4.53
N PRO A 225 -1.78 -23.95 -4.97
CA PRO A 225 -2.79 -24.57 -4.12
C PRO A 225 -2.22 -25.26 -2.89
N GLU A 226 -0.97 -25.73 -2.95
CA GLU A 226 -0.24 -26.31 -1.82
C GLU A 226 0.07 -25.31 -0.71
N GLN A 227 0.11 -24.01 -1.04
CA GLN A 227 0.37 -22.91 -0.12
C GLN A 227 -0.91 -22.12 0.27
N GLU A 228 -2.07 -22.53 -0.23
CA GLU A 228 -3.34 -21.84 0.03
C GLU A 228 -3.60 -21.64 1.54
N LYS A 229 -3.35 -22.68 2.35
CA LYS A 229 -3.56 -22.61 3.80
C LYS A 229 -2.68 -21.54 4.47
N ASN A 230 -1.45 -21.40 4.02
CA ASN A 230 -0.51 -20.41 4.53
C ASN A 230 -0.92 -19.00 4.10
N MET A 231 -1.30 -18.80 2.84
CA MET A 231 -1.79 -17.50 2.37
C MET A 231 -3.10 -17.09 3.03
N ARG A 232 -3.99 -18.05 3.28
CA ARG A 232 -5.22 -17.83 4.07
C ARG A 232 -4.91 -17.41 5.50
N LYS A 233 -3.91 -18.03 6.12
CA LYS A 233 -3.45 -17.66 7.48
C LYS A 233 -2.92 -16.23 7.51
N ALA A 234 -2.15 -15.81 6.50
CA ALA A 234 -1.71 -14.42 6.39
C ALA A 234 -2.91 -13.45 6.30
N LEU A 235 -3.93 -13.78 5.50
CA LEU A 235 -5.14 -12.96 5.41
C LEU A 235 -5.93 -12.91 6.73
N GLN A 236 -6.00 -14.03 7.46
CA GLN A 236 -6.62 -14.08 8.78
C GLN A 236 -5.91 -13.18 9.79
N TYR A 237 -4.57 -13.17 9.79
CA TYR A 237 -3.77 -12.32 10.68
C TYR A 237 -3.89 -10.82 10.36
N ILE A 238 -4.31 -10.44 9.17
CA ILE A 238 -4.64 -9.04 8.87
C ILE A 238 -5.98 -8.65 9.49
N ILE A 239 -6.97 -9.56 9.44
CA ILE A 239 -8.33 -9.31 9.95
C ILE A 239 -8.32 -9.36 11.49
N GLU A 240 -7.74 -10.41 12.05
CA GLU A 240 -7.59 -10.65 13.49
C GLU A 240 -6.10 -10.87 13.78
N PRO A 241 -5.32 -9.80 13.93
CA PRO A 241 -3.89 -9.92 14.16
C PRO A 241 -3.62 -10.52 15.55
N ILE A 242 -2.59 -11.34 15.59
CA ILE A 242 -2.14 -11.97 16.83
C ILE A 242 -0.97 -11.19 17.44
N ASN A 243 -0.78 -11.36 18.74
CA ASN A 243 0.36 -10.82 19.48
C ASN A 243 1.34 -11.89 19.96
N ASP A 244 1.18 -13.13 19.49
CA ASP A 244 2.15 -14.22 19.76
C ASP A 244 3.35 -14.09 18.82
N ILE A 245 4.43 -13.51 19.34
CA ILE A 245 5.67 -13.28 18.59
C ILE A 245 6.23 -14.59 18.03
N ASN A 246 6.21 -15.69 18.81
CA ASN A 246 6.77 -16.97 18.39
C ASN A 246 5.99 -17.55 17.22
N GLU A 247 4.69 -17.44 17.22
CA GLU A 247 3.83 -17.89 16.14
C GLU A 247 4.06 -17.08 14.86
N ILE A 248 4.20 -15.74 14.98
CA ILE A 248 4.50 -14.88 13.83
C ILE A 248 5.90 -15.20 13.28
N LEU A 249 6.92 -15.31 14.13
CA LEU A 249 8.29 -15.65 13.73
C LEU A 249 8.37 -17.03 13.06
N LEU A 250 7.65 -18.04 13.59
CA LEU A 250 7.56 -19.36 12.96
C LEU A 250 6.92 -19.27 11.57
N PHE A 251 5.85 -18.49 11.41
CA PHE A 251 5.22 -18.29 10.12
C PHE A 251 6.15 -17.60 9.11
N LEU A 252 6.91 -16.59 9.54
CA LEU A 252 7.91 -15.92 8.69
C LEU A 252 9.08 -16.83 8.35
N SER A 253 9.51 -17.73 9.26
CA SER A 253 10.62 -18.66 9.01
C SER A 253 10.22 -19.89 8.15
N THR A 254 8.94 -20.12 7.94
CA THR A 254 8.44 -21.22 7.08
C THR A 254 7.89 -20.65 5.77
N PHE A 255 6.70 -20.08 5.80
CA PHE A 255 6.06 -19.55 4.60
C PHE A 255 6.75 -18.30 4.06
N GLY A 256 7.25 -17.43 4.93
CA GLY A 256 8.04 -16.25 4.53
C GLY A 256 9.29 -16.64 3.75
N GLU A 257 10.05 -17.63 4.22
CA GLU A 257 11.23 -18.11 3.49
C GLU A 257 10.87 -18.77 2.16
N TRP A 258 9.83 -19.61 2.14
CA TRP A 258 9.33 -20.17 0.88
C TRP A 258 9.01 -19.08 -0.15
N LEU A 259 8.35 -18.02 0.30
CA LEU A 259 7.97 -16.89 -0.57
C LEU A 259 9.22 -16.12 -1.06
N ILE A 260 10.23 -15.94 -0.20
CA ILE A 260 11.51 -15.33 -0.57
C ILE A 260 12.22 -16.19 -1.65
N GLU A 261 12.29 -17.51 -1.48
CA GLU A 261 12.90 -18.41 -2.48
C GLU A 261 12.23 -18.28 -3.84
N ARG A 262 10.88 -18.17 -3.88
CA ARG A 262 10.14 -17.95 -5.13
C ARG A 262 10.37 -16.56 -5.72
N ALA A 263 10.44 -15.54 -4.87
CA ALA A 263 10.78 -14.18 -5.30
C ALA A 263 12.19 -14.11 -5.89
N ASP A 264 13.18 -14.68 -5.23
CA ASP A 264 14.56 -14.73 -5.74
C ASP A 264 14.64 -15.47 -7.09
N ALA A 265 13.92 -16.60 -7.22
CA ALA A 265 13.87 -17.34 -8.49
C ALA A 265 13.29 -16.48 -9.62
N PHE A 266 12.24 -15.68 -9.33
CA PHE A 266 11.65 -14.76 -10.29
C PHE A 266 12.62 -13.61 -10.65
N LEU A 267 13.23 -12.98 -9.65
CA LEU A 267 14.16 -11.86 -9.85
C LEU A 267 15.38 -12.29 -10.71
N ASN A 268 15.90 -13.49 -10.50
CA ASN A 268 17.00 -14.04 -11.30
C ASN A 268 16.61 -14.29 -12.78
N THR A 269 15.33 -14.41 -13.11
CA THR A 269 14.89 -14.53 -14.52
C THR A 269 14.88 -13.21 -15.25
N ILE A 270 14.74 -12.10 -14.54
CA ILE A 270 14.72 -10.75 -15.11
C ILE A 270 16.14 -10.20 -15.33
N ASP A 271 17.08 -10.57 -14.46
CA ASP A 271 18.47 -10.09 -14.52
C ASP A 271 19.32 -10.84 -15.59
N ASN A 272 18.78 -11.87 -16.25
CA ASN A 272 19.41 -12.63 -17.32
C ASN A 272 18.82 -12.29 -18.69
#